data_12421b701db75947c53b47548063e5a4
#
_entry.id   12421b701db75947c53b47548063e5a4
#
_cell.length_a   1.000
_cell.length_b   1.000
_cell.length_c   1.000
_cell.angle_alpha   90.00
_cell.angle_beta   90.00
_cell.angle_gamma   90.00
#
_symmetry.space_group_name_H-M   'P 1'
#
loop_
_entity.id
_entity.type
_entity.pdbx_description
1 polymer ?
#
loop_
_entity_poly.entity_id
_entity_poly.type
_entity_poly.pdbx_seq_one_letter_code
_entity_poly.pdbx_strand_id
1 'polypeptide(L)' 'MPREKLHYQETLVGIRARAAELYPGQLLFGPTKVAKLLGKSRGWVWQHYGSFRDLTVEQIASLIC' A
#
# COMPACT_ATOMS: atom_id res chain seq x y z
N MET A 1 2.64 24.82 -2.20
CA MET A 1 1.64 23.80 -2.44
C MET A 1 2.30 22.45 -2.60
N PRO A 2 1.86 21.47 -1.84
CA PRO A 2 2.46 20.14 -1.97
C PRO A 2 2.17 19.58 -3.34
N ARG A 3 3.21 19.04 -3.94
CA ARG A 3 3.11 18.45 -5.25
C ARG A 3 2.85 16.96 -5.09
N GLU A 4 1.95 16.42 -5.89
CA GLU A 4 1.71 15.01 -5.93
C GLU A 4 2.98 14.29 -6.37
N LYS A 5 3.29 13.18 -5.70
CA LYS A 5 4.50 12.43 -6.03
C LYS A 5 4.36 11.83 -7.42
N LEU A 6 5.49 11.71 -8.10
CA LEU A 6 5.54 11.10 -9.43
C LEU A 6 4.99 9.68 -9.35
N HIS A 7 4.12 9.33 -10.27
CA HIS A 7 3.49 8.01 -10.35
C HIS A 7 2.55 7.67 -9.19
N TYR A 8 2.20 8.66 -8.37
CA TYR A 8 1.30 8.43 -7.25
C TYR A 8 -0.04 7.87 -7.73
N GLN A 9 -0.64 8.47 -8.74
CA GLN A 9 -1.93 8.04 -9.25
C GLN A 9 -1.87 6.64 -9.85
N GLU A 10 -0.82 6.35 -10.59
CA GLU A 10 -0.63 5.02 -11.17
C GLU A 10 -0.46 3.97 -10.09
N THR A 11 0.33 4.27 -9.07
CA THR A 11 0.54 3.39 -7.94
C THR A 11 -0.76 3.16 -7.19
N LEU A 12 -1.50 4.24 -6.95
CA LEU A 12 -2.78 4.16 -6.24
C LEU A 12 -3.77 3.28 -6.98
N VAL A 13 -3.90 3.46 -8.29
CA VAL A 13 -4.81 2.65 -9.11
C VAL A 13 -4.40 1.19 -9.07
N GLY A 14 -3.10 0.91 -9.18
CA GLY A 14 -2.59 -0.45 -9.15
C GLY A 14 -2.85 -1.14 -7.82
N ILE A 15 -2.60 -0.45 -6.72
CA ILE A 15 -2.83 -0.99 -5.38
C ILE A 15 -4.32 -1.21 -5.15
N ARG A 16 -5.15 -0.26 -5.57
CA ARG A 16 -6.59 -0.36 -5.40
C ARG A 16 -7.17 -1.56 -6.17
N ALA A 17 -6.70 -1.77 -7.39
CA ALA A 17 -7.14 -2.90 -8.20
C ALA A 17 -6.73 -4.23 -7.55
N ARG A 18 -5.49 -4.29 -7.06
CA ARG A 18 -5.00 -5.50 -6.41
C ARG A 18 -5.72 -5.76 -5.09
N ALA A 19 -6.01 -4.71 -4.34
CA ALA A 19 -6.76 -4.83 -3.10
C ALA A 19 -8.18 -5.33 -3.35
N ALA A 20 -8.82 -4.84 -4.40
CA ALA A 20 -10.16 -5.29 -4.76
C ALA A 20 -10.17 -6.76 -5.17
N GLU A 21 -9.08 -7.23 -5.77
CA GLU A 21 -8.93 -8.62 -6.19
C GLU A 21 -8.67 -9.54 -4.99
N LEU A 22 -7.73 -9.16 -4.12
CA LEU A 22 -7.32 -9.99 -2.99
C LEU A 22 -8.20 -9.84 -1.76
N TYR A 23 -8.67 -8.63 -1.51
CA TYR A 23 -9.43 -8.30 -0.30
C TYR A 23 -10.64 -7.43 -0.63
N PRO A 24 -11.62 -7.97 -1.35
CA PRO A 24 -12.79 -7.16 -1.75
C PRO A 24 -13.54 -6.64 -0.53
N GLY A 25 -13.86 -5.36 -0.55
CA GLY A 25 -14.56 -4.71 0.55
C GLY A 25 -13.69 -4.29 1.72
N GLN A 26 -12.41 -4.61 1.69
CA GLN A 26 -11.48 -4.23 2.75
C GLN A 26 -11.02 -2.79 2.55
N LEU A 27 -11.05 -2.00 3.62
CA LEU A 27 -10.64 -0.60 3.55
C LEU A 27 -9.29 -0.35 4.21
N LEU A 28 -8.92 -1.16 5.20
CA LEU A 28 -7.67 -1.00 5.94
C LEU A 28 -6.81 -2.25 5.78
N PHE A 29 -5.51 -2.05 5.68
CA PHE A 29 -4.56 -3.12 5.41
C PHE A 29 -3.39 -3.06 6.39
N GLY A 30 -3.21 -4.12 7.15
CA GLY A 30 -2.07 -4.25 8.05
C GLY A 30 -0.81 -4.65 7.30
N PRO A 31 0.32 -4.78 8.02
CA PRO A 31 1.62 -5.10 7.40
C PRO A 31 1.59 -6.37 6.54
N THR A 32 0.94 -7.41 6.99
CA THR A 32 0.86 -8.66 6.22
C THR A 32 0.12 -8.47 4.91
N LYS A 33 -0.99 -7.74 4.96
CA LYS A 33 -1.79 -7.48 3.75
C LYS A 33 -1.06 -6.54 2.80
N VAL A 34 -0.39 -5.53 3.36
CA VAL A 34 0.42 -4.61 2.54
C VAL A 34 1.51 -5.38 1.81
N ALA A 35 2.18 -6.32 2.49
CA ALA A 35 3.21 -7.14 1.86
C ALA A 35 2.63 -7.91 0.67
N LYS A 36 1.46 -8.48 0.81
CA LYS A 36 0.80 -9.19 -0.28
C LYS A 36 0.41 -8.26 -1.42
N LEU A 37 -0.07 -7.07 -1.10
CA LEU A 37 -0.42 -6.08 -2.11
C LEU A 37 0.81 -5.65 -2.91
N LEU A 38 1.96 -5.58 -2.28
CA LEU A 38 3.20 -5.16 -2.92
C LEU A 38 3.95 -6.32 -3.56
N GLY A 39 3.54 -7.55 -3.28
CA GLY A 39 4.24 -8.72 -3.79
C GLY A 39 5.57 -8.95 -3.10
N LYS A 40 5.69 -8.52 -1.86
CA LYS A 40 6.91 -8.65 -1.06
C LYS A 40 6.64 -9.45 0.21
N SER A 41 7.70 -9.81 0.93
CA SER A 41 7.57 -10.48 2.20
C SER A 41 7.24 -9.47 3.30
N ARG A 42 6.65 -9.96 4.38
CA ARG A 42 6.36 -9.12 5.54
C ARG A 42 7.64 -8.52 6.14
N GLY A 43 8.70 -9.31 6.17
CA GLY A 43 10.00 -8.84 6.65
C GLY A 43 10.55 -7.71 5.80
N TRP A 44 10.40 -7.83 4.47
CA TRP A 44 10.83 -6.78 3.56
C TRP A 44 10.09 -5.47 3.84
N VAL A 45 8.79 -5.54 4.02
CA VAL A 45 7.96 -4.35 4.32
C VAL A 45 8.41 -3.73 5.65
N TRP A 46 8.62 -4.56 6.66
CA TRP A 46 9.05 -4.07 7.96
C TRP A 46 10.41 -3.39 7.90
N GLN A 47 11.35 -3.95 7.13
CA GLN A 47 12.69 -3.38 6.99
C GLN A 47 12.68 -2.06 6.23
N HIS A 48 11.81 -1.93 5.24
CA HIS A 48 11.79 -0.73 4.39
C HIS A 48 10.92 0.38 4.94
N TYR A 49 9.84 0.04 5.60
CA TYR A 49 8.86 1.03 6.05
C TYR A 49 8.68 1.05 7.57
N GLY A 50 9.26 0.09 8.25
CA GLY A 50 9.14 -0.02 9.68
C GLY A 50 7.78 -0.57 10.10
N SER A 51 7.50 -0.40 11.38
CA SER A 51 6.25 -0.86 11.98
C SER A 51 5.15 0.16 11.72
N PHE A 52 3.96 -0.30 11.33
CA PHE A 52 2.81 0.58 11.15
C PHE A 52 1.53 -0.18 11.42
N ARG A 53 0.47 0.58 11.62
CA ARG A 53 -0.87 0.03 11.83
C ARG A 53 -1.59 -0.10 10.48
N ASP A 54 -2.89 -0.36 10.53
CA ASP A 54 -3.68 -0.46 9.31
C ASP A 54 -3.62 0.82 8.50
N LEU A 55 -3.45 0.68 7.21
CA LEU A 55 -3.34 1.80 6.27
C LEU A 55 -4.43 1.69 5.22
N THR A 56 -4.88 2.85 4.74
CA THR A 56 -5.77 2.89 3.57
C THR A 56 -4.93 2.74 2.30
N VAL A 57 -5.60 2.51 1.17
CA VAL A 57 -4.92 2.39 -0.11
C VAL A 57 -4.13 3.66 -0.43
N GLU A 58 -4.71 4.82 -0.14
CA GLU A 58 -4.06 6.11 -0.36
C GLU A 58 -2.79 6.26 0.47
N GLN A 59 -2.85 5.82 1.73
CA GLN A 59 -1.68 5.87 2.60
C GLN A 59 -0.59 4.94 2.12
N ILE A 60 -0.95 3.76 1.64
CA ILE A 60 0.02 2.80 1.09
C ILE A 60 0.68 3.38 -0.15
N ALA A 61 -0.09 3.98 -1.05
CA ALA A 61 0.46 4.60 -2.25
C ALA A 61 1.42 5.72 -1.90
N SER A 62 1.08 6.53 -0.90
CA SER A 62 1.94 7.61 -0.42
C SER A 62 3.23 7.07 0.19
N LEU A 63 3.15 5.93 0.85
CA LEU A 63 4.32 5.31 1.48
C LEU A 63 5.31 4.80 0.43
N ILE A 64 4.80 4.21 -0.64
CA ILE A 64 5.63 3.65 -1.71
C ILE A 64 6.25 4.75 -2.57
N CYS A 65 5.50 5.76 -2.89
CA CYS A 65 5.98 6.90 -3.66
C CYS A 65 6.64 7.91 -2.73
#